data_3a8037bb382771e3fc56932e3c6fd8b5
#
_entry.id   3a8037bb382771e3fc56932e3c6fd8b5
#
_cell.length_a   1.000
_cell.length_b   1.000
_cell.length_c   1.000
_cell.angle_alpha   90.00
_cell.angle_beta   90.00
_cell.angle_gamma   90.00
#
_symmetry.space_group_name_H-M   'P 1'
#
loop_
_entity.id
_entity.type
_entity.pdbx_description
1 polymer ?
#
loop_
_entity_poly.entity_id
_entity_poly.type
_entity_poly.pdbx_seq_one_letter_code
_entity_poly.pdbx_strand_id
1 'polypeptide(L)'
;ALEKGGLTLKDVQLVNLPPPATAAAFANGGLEAGWSIEPFAMQMERKGLAKRLVEDHTFGTELGFIAFNEQFLSKNEDAVAKFLAGYLKAARQLEQGGWKDQRVLDIVARYTGGEMAVLRDIPYTIRPADGAIDMASVREQEQFFRAQGALDYKGNANIDSVYRRDILQRANRLLQSKS
;
A
#
# COMPACT_ATOMS: atom_id res chain seq x y z
N ALA A 1 -16.16 -2.63 5.04
CA ALA A 1 -17.14 -2.04 4.08
C ALA A 1 -18.52 -2.71 4.25
N LEU A 2 -18.62 -4.04 4.14
CA LEU A 2 -19.90 -4.77 4.23
C LEU A 2 -20.66 -4.47 5.52
N GLU A 3 -20.01 -4.51 6.67
CA GLU A 3 -20.62 -4.23 7.98
C GLU A 3 -21.25 -2.84 8.09
N LYS A 4 -20.66 -1.84 7.44
CA LYS A 4 -21.24 -0.49 7.38
C LYS A 4 -22.57 -0.46 6.60
N GLY A 5 -22.78 -1.42 5.70
CA GLY A 5 -24.02 -1.64 4.97
C GLY A 5 -24.96 -2.68 5.59
N GLY A 6 -24.64 -3.17 6.80
CA GLY A 6 -25.42 -4.22 7.46
C GLY A 6 -25.25 -5.61 6.84
N LEU A 7 -24.20 -5.80 6.01
CA LEU A 7 -23.91 -7.06 5.34
C LEU A 7 -22.73 -7.80 6.01
N THR A 8 -22.68 -9.09 5.78
CA THR A 8 -21.61 -9.99 6.23
C THR A 8 -20.95 -10.70 5.06
N LEU A 9 -19.88 -11.45 5.32
CA LEU A 9 -19.25 -12.29 4.29
C LEU A 9 -20.17 -13.42 3.77
N LYS A 10 -21.25 -13.73 4.47
CA LYS A 10 -22.24 -14.74 4.02
C LYS A 10 -23.20 -14.21 2.98
N ASP A 11 -23.32 -12.89 2.87
CA ASP A 11 -24.21 -12.21 1.92
C ASP A 11 -23.58 -11.99 0.56
N VAL A 12 -22.30 -12.34 0.40
CA VAL A 12 -21.53 -12.15 -0.83
C VAL A 12 -20.75 -13.40 -1.19
N GLN A 13 -20.53 -13.62 -2.48
CA GLN A 13 -19.59 -14.60 -2.99
C GLN A 13 -18.25 -13.94 -3.25
N LEU A 14 -17.27 -14.20 -2.38
CA LEU A 14 -15.93 -13.67 -2.56
C LEU A 14 -15.15 -14.45 -3.62
N VAL A 15 -14.60 -13.72 -4.58
CA VAL A 15 -13.68 -14.25 -5.60
C VAL A 15 -12.34 -13.52 -5.46
N ASN A 16 -11.27 -14.28 -5.28
CA ASN A 16 -9.92 -13.72 -5.19
C ASN A 16 -9.27 -13.71 -6.58
N LEU A 17 -9.09 -12.51 -7.14
CA LEU A 17 -8.50 -12.30 -8.46
C LEU A 17 -7.33 -11.34 -8.36
N PRO A 18 -6.22 -11.59 -9.09
CA PRO A 18 -5.17 -10.60 -9.24
C PRO A 18 -5.70 -9.38 -10.03
N PRO A 19 -5.16 -8.16 -9.81
CA PRO A 19 -5.68 -6.93 -10.42
C PRO A 19 -5.90 -6.96 -11.94
N PRO A 20 -5.01 -7.55 -12.76
CA PRO A 20 -5.27 -7.66 -14.20
C PRO A 20 -6.49 -8.53 -14.56
N ALA A 21 -6.72 -9.61 -13.81
CA ALA A 21 -7.85 -10.51 -14.04
C ALA A 21 -9.17 -9.88 -13.57
N THR A 22 -9.14 -9.00 -12.58
CA THR A 22 -10.31 -8.24 -12.12
C THR A 22 -10.92 -7.40 -13.24
N ALA A 23 -10.08 -6.71 -14.03
CA ALA A 23 -10.56 -5.92 -15.16
C ALA A 23 -11.27 -6.78 -16.23
N ALA A 24 -10.73 -7.96 -16.53
CA ALA A 24 -11.36 -8.89 -17.45
C ALA A 24 -12.69 -9.45 -16.91
N ALA A 25 -12.75 -9.73 -15.60
CA ALA A 25 -13.98 -10.21 -14.97
C ALA A 25 -15.10 -9.15 -14.98
N PHE A 26 -14.78 -7.88 -14.76
CA PHE A 26 -15.76 -6.78 -14.97
C PHE A 26 -16.22 -6.67 -16.43
N ALA A 27 -15.28 -6.79 -17.37
CA ALA A 27 -15.60 -6.65 -18.80
C ALA A 27 -16.58 -7.71 -19.31
N ASN A 28 -16.53 -8.92 -18.76
CA ASN A 28 -17.41 -10.03 -19.15
C ASN A 28 -18.60 -10.26 -18.21
N GLY A 29 -18.83 -9.36 -17.26
CA GLY A 29 -19.94 -9.46 -16.30
C GLY A 29 -19.75 -10.54 -15.21
N GLY A 30 -18.54 -11.02 -15.02
CA GLY A 30 -18.22 -12.01 -14.00
C GLY A 30 -18.05 -11.43 -12.59
N LEU A 31 -18.07 -10.11 -12.44
CA LEU A 31 -18.05 -9.40 -11.16
C LEU A 31 -19.07 -8.26 -11.17
N GLU A 32 -19.84 -8.15 -10.09
CA GLU A 32 -20.78 -7.06 -9.85
C GLU A 32 -20.14 -5.92 -9.06
N ALA A 33 -19.21 -6.24 -8.16
CA ALA A 33 -18.44 -5.29 -7.38
C ALA A 33 -17.03 -5.85 -7.11
N GLY A 34 -16.08 -4.96 -6.82
CA GLY A 34 -14.73 -5.39 -6.52
C GLY A 34 -13.91 -4.31 -5.83
N TRP A 35 -12.86 -4.72 -5.15
CA TRP A 35 -11.81 -3.86 -4.66
C TRP A 35 -10.66 -3.85 -5.66
N SER A 36 -10.10 -2.69 -5.91
CA SER A 36 -8.94 -2.55 -6.79
C SER A 36 -8.00 -1.46 -6.30
N ILE A 37 -6.75 -1.54 -6.72
CA ILE A 37 -5.71 -0.56 -6.43
C ILE A 37 -5.38 0.26 -7.69
N GLU A 38 -4.78 1.44 -7.48
CA GLU A 38 -4.23 2.20 -8.60
C GLU A 38 -2.94 1.53 -9.16
N PRO A 39 -2.71 1.58 -10.47
CA PRO A 39 -3.48 2.28 -11.51
C PRO A 39 -4.66 1.51 -12.10
N PHE A 40 -4.94 0.29 -11.66
CA PHE A 40 -5.95 -0.58 -12.27
C PHE A 40 -7.37 -0.04 -12.11
N ALA A 41 -7.69 0.58 -10.96
CA ALA A 41 -8.99 1.22 -10.74
C ALA A 41 -9.26 2.30 -11.79
N MET A 42 -8.33 3.22 -11.99
CA MET A 42 -8.43 4.29 -12.97
C MET A 42 -8.53 3.74 -14.40
N GLN A 43 -7.78 2.68 -14.74
CA GLN A 43 -7.88 2.06 -16.07
C GLN A 43 -9.25 1.47 -16.33
N MET A 44 -9.88 0.83 -15.35
CA MET A 44 -11.23 0.28 -15.48
C MET A 44 -12.27 1.38 -15.65
N GLU A 45 -12.17 2.47 -14.90
CA GLU A 45 -13.05 3.63 -15.03
C GLU A 45 -12.94 4.26 -16.43
N ARG A 46 -11.73 4.49 -16.93
CA ARG A 46 -11.50 5.06 -18.27
C ARG A 46 -12.03 4.18 -19.41
N LYS A 47 -11.99 2.88 -19.22
CA LYS A 47 -12.55 1.91 -20.18
C LYS A 47 -14.06 1.71 -20.03
N GLY A 48 -14.72 2.39 -19.09
CA GLY A 48 -16.14 2.22 -18.79
C GLY A 48 -16.53 0.85 -18.25
N LEU A 49 -15.56 0.08 -17.72
CA LEU A 49 -15.80 -1.26 -17.20
C LEU A 49 -16.35 -1.25 -15.77
N ALA A 50 -16.03 -0.23 -15.01
CA ALA A 50 -16.48 -0.07 -13.63
C ALA A 50 -16.66 1.41 -13.31
N LYS A 51 -17.41 1.68 -12.23
CA LYS A 51 -17.58 3.01 -11.65
C LYS A 51 -17.13 2.98 -10.21
N ARG A 52 -16.33 3.96 -9.81
CA ARG A 52 -15.89 4.11 -8.43
C ARG A 52 -17.07 4.50 -7.54
N LEU A 53 -17.33 3.72 -6.50
CA LEU A 53 -18.36 4.00 -5.50
C LEU A 53 -17.80 4.71 -4.28
N VAL A 54 -16.56 4.39 -3.90
CA VAL A 54 -15.84 4.98 -2.77
C VAL A 54 -14.41 5.24 -3.20
N GLU A 55 -13.92 6.45 -2.98
CA GLU A 55 -12.56 6.83 -3.38
C GLU A 55 -11.50 6.16 -2.54
N ASP A 56 -11.64 6.22 -1.22
CA ASP A 56 -10.72 5.57 -0.28
C ASP A 56 -11.50 4.99 0.91
N HIS A 57 -11.80 3.70 0.83
CA HIS A 57 -12.46 2.96 1.91
C HIS A 57 -11.45 2.45 2.97
N THR A 58 -10.17 2.62 2.72
CA THR A 58 -9.07 2.18 3.58
C THR A 58 -8.38 3.34 4.29
N PHE A 59 -8.95 4.55 4.19
CA PHE A 59 -8.41 5.73 4.84
C PHE A 59 -8.17 5.49 6.34
N GLY A 60 -6.96 5.80 6.79
CA GLY A 60 -6.53 5.54 8.17
C GLY A 60 -6.11 4.09 8.44
N THR A 61 -6.09 3.21 7.42
CA THR A 61 -5.62 1.83 7.58
C THR A 61 -4.22 1.68 7.01
N GLU A 62 -3.30 1.11 7.78
CA GLU A 62 -1.95 0.78 7.30
C GLU A 62 -2.01 -0.41 6.35
N LEU A 63 -1.65 -0.21 5.08
CA LEU A 63 -1.83 -1.21 4.02
C LEU A 63 -0.54 -1.79 3.48
N GLY A 64 0.59 -1.15 3.71
CA GLY A 64 1.82 -1.56 3.06
C GLY A 64 3.06 -1.37 3.92
N PHE A 65 3.97 -2.34 3.83
CA PHE A 65 5.20 -2.36 4.59
C PHE A 65 6.40 -2.63 3.69
N ILE A 66 7.56 -2.08 4.05
CA ILE A 66 8.83 -2.54 3.54
C ILE A 66 9.36 -3.58 4.52
N ALA A 67 9.37 -4.84 4.10
CA ALA A 67 9.87 -5.95 4.90
C ALA A 67 11.26 -6.39 4.43
N PHE A 68 12.09 -6.79 5.37
CA PHE A 68 13.40 -7.36 5.11
C PHE A 68 13.52 -8.74 5.74
N ASN A 69 14.24 -9.64 5.10
CA ASN A 69 14.61 -10.89 5.74
C ASN A 69 15.45 -10.61 6.98
N GLU A 70 15.14 -11.28 8.09
CA GLU A 70 15.77 -11.03 9.39
C GLU A 70 17.28 -11.28 9.36
N GLN A 71 17.73 -12.37 8.72
CA GLN A 71 19.16 -12.69 8.61
C GLN A 71 19.90 -11.66 7.74
N PHE A 72 19.25 -11.14 6.70
CA PHE A 72 19.81 -10.07 5.89
C PHE A 72 19.92 -8.78 6.70
N LEU A 73 18.84 -8.41 7.38
CA LEU A 73 18.76 -7.19 8.19
C LEU A 73 19.86 -7.17 9.26
N SER A 74 19.98 -8.24 10.06
CA SER A 74 20.95 -8.31 11.15
C SER A 74 22.41 -8.19 10.70
N LYS A 75 22.71 -8.63 9.48
CA LYS A 75 24.08 -8.54 8.90
C LYS A 75 24.34 -7.25 8.14
N ASN A 76 23.29 -6.50 7.79
CA ASN A 76 23.37 -5.39 6.84
C ASN A 76 22.59 -4.15 7.29
N GLU A 77 22.50 -3.89 8.59
CA GLU A 77 21.71 -2.76 9.13
C GLU A 77 22.05 -1.41 8.50
N ASP A 78 23.34 -1.16 8.22
CA ASP A 78 23.81 0.05 7.55
C ASP A 78 23.25 0.20 6.12
N ALA A 79 23.24 -0.89 5.37
CA ALA A 79 22.71 -0.89 4.00
C ALA A 79 21.21 -0.66 4.02
N VAL A 80 20.50 -1.30 4.95
CA VAL A 80 19.05 -1.12 5.12
C VAL A 80 18.72 0.32 5.53
N ALA A 81 19.46 0.90 6.47
CA ALA A 81 19.25 2.30 6.87
C ALA A 81 19.48 3.27 5.70
N LYS A 82 20.50 3.03 4.87
CA LYS A 82 20.76 3.84 3.66
C LYS A 82 19.67 3.66 2.60
N PHE A 83 19.18 2.44 2.41
CA PHE A 83 18.04 2.17 1.52
C PHE A 83 16.80 2.92 1.98
N LEU A 84 16.44 2.81 3.26
CA LEU A 84 15.30 3.52 3.83
C LEU A 84 15.47 5.05 3.75
N ALA A 85 16.67 5.58 3.93
CA ALA A 85 16.94 7.00 3.72
C ALA A 85 16.64 7.43 2.28
N GLY A 86 17.05 6.63 1.28
CA GLY A 86 16.71 6.86 -0.12
C GLY A 86 15.19 6.83 -0.36
N TYR A 87 14.51 5.84 0.19
CA TYR A 87 13.05 5.72 0.13
C TYR A 87 12.34 6.95 0.74
N LEU A 88 12.72 7.35 1.95
CA LEU A 88 12.15 8.52 2.63
C LEU A 88 12.40 9.83 1.86
N LYS A 89 13.58 9.97 1.25
CA LYS A 89 13.86 11.12 0.39
C LYS A 89 12.89 11.18 -0.80
N ALA A 90 12.66 10.05 -1.46
CA ALA A 90 11.71 9.96 -2.57
C ALA A 90 10.27 10.22 -2.09
N ALA A 91 9.85 9.63 -0.95
CA ALA A 91 8.52 9.86 -0.38
C ALA A 91 8.28 11.36 -0.10
N ARG A 92 9.23 12.05 0.53
CA ARG A 92 9.16 13.49 0.79
C ARG A 92 9.06 14.32 -0.49
N GLN A 93 9.83 13.95 -1.52
CA GLN A 93 9.76 14.63 -2.82
C GLN A 93 8.38 14.46 -3.47
N LEU A 94 7.79 13.29 -3.38
CA LEU A 94 6.46 13.02 -3.91
C LEU A 94 5.38 13.83 -3.16
N GLU A 95 5.42 13.88 -1.83
CA GLU A 95 4.50 14.68 -1.01
C GLU A 95 4.62 16.17 -1.26
N GLN A 96 5.82 16.68 -1.52
CA GLN A 96 6.09 18.08 -1.85
C GLN A 96 5.69 18.47 -3.27
N GLY A 97 4.86 17.71 -3.92
CA GLY A 97 4.34 17.99 -5.26
C GLY A 97 5.09 17.28 -6.39
N GLY A 98 5.95 16.32 -6.08
CA GLY A 98 6.69 15.53 -7.06
C GLY A 98 5.80 14.81 -8.07
N TRP A 99 4.56 14.47 -7.70
CA TRP A 99 3.56 13.91 -8.61
C TRP A 99 3.13 14.86 -9.74
N LYS A 100 3.46 16.16 -9.64
CA LYS A 100 3.24 17.16 -10.70
C LYS A 100 4.49 17.43 -11.53
N ASP A 101 5.65 16.93 -11.11
CA ASP A 101 6.93 17.07 -11.83
C ASP A 101 7.02 16.00 -12.93
N GLN A 102 7.14 16.46 -14.19
CA GLN A 102 7.22 15.55 -15.33
C GLN A 102 8.40 14.56 -15.22
N ARG A 103 9.54 14.97 -14.69
CA ARG A 103 10.72 14.09 -14.50
C ARG A 103 10.43 12.99 -13.50
N VAL A 104 9.67 13.27 -12.46
CA VAL A 104 9.25 12.26 -11.46
C VAL A 104 8.29 11.27 -12.10
N LEU A 105 7.32 11.78 -12.87
CA LEU A 105 6.38 10.92 -13.60
C LEU A 105 7.08 10.03 -14.62
N ASP A 106 8.09 10.54 -15.33
CA ASP A 106 8.90 9.77 -16.28
C ASP A 106 9.67 8.62 -15.57
N ILE A 107 10.21 8.89 -14.39
CA ILE A 107 10.85 7.87 -13.55
C ILE A 107 9.82 6.82 -13.12
N VAL A 108 8.67 7.24 -12.60
CA VAL A 108 7.60 6.32 -12.17
C VAL A 108 7.14 5.46 -13.35
N ALA A 109 6.85 6.06 -14.51
CA ALA A 109 6.44 5.33 -15.71
C ALA A 109 7.48 4.30 -16.14
N ARG A 110 8.77 4.68 -16.14
CA ARG A 110 9.89 3.81 -16.52
C ARG A 110 9.97 2.56 -15.63
N TYR A 111 9.80 2.70 -14.32
CA TYR A 111 9.97 1.60 -13.37
C TYR A 111 8.69 0.80 -13.10
N THR A 112 7.52 1.38 -13.35
CA THR A 112 6.23 0.70 -13.13
C THR A 112 5.58 0.19 -14.42
N GLY A 113 6.04 0.67 -15.58
CA GLY A 113 5.36 0.43 -16.86
C GLY A 113 4.01 1.13 -16.98
N GLY A 114 3.71 2.08 -16.09
CA GLY A 114 2.43 2.79 -16.07
C GLY A 114 2.28 3.77 -17.23
N GLU A 115 1.09 3.85 -17.80
CA GLU A 115 0.77 4.84 -18.84
C GLU A 115 0.80 6.25 -18.26
N MET A 116 1.52 7.17 -18.89
CA MET A 116 1.69 8.55 -18.43
C MET A 116 0.34 9.26 -18.21
N ALA A 117 -0.62 9.05 -19.09
CA ALA A 117 -1.96 9.62 -18.96
C ALA A 117 -2.66 9.16 -17.68
N VAL A 118 -2.51 7.89 -17.31
CA VAL A 118 -3.06 7.34 -16.06
C VAL A 118 -2.31 7.88 -14.86
N LEU A 119 -0.97 7.88 -14.89
CA LEU A 119 -0.14 8.32 -13.76
C LEU A 119 -0.37 9.78 -13.35
N ARG A 120 -0.77 10.65 -14.28
CA ARG A 120 -1.10 12.05 -13.99
C ARG A 120 -2.38 12.24 -13.19
N ASP A 121 -3.31 11.31 -13.31
CA ASP A 121 -4.68 11.47 -12.80
C ASP A 121 -4.99 10.55 -11.62
N ILE A 122 -4.13 9.55 -11.33
CA ILE A 122 -4.35 8.69 -10.17
C ILE A 122 -4.29 9.50 -8.86
N PRO A 123 -5.16 9.20 -7.88
CA PRO A 123 -5.07 9.79 -6.56
C PRO A 123 -3.74 9.43 -5.90
N TYR A 124 -3.11 10.41 -5.28
CA TYR A 124 -1.84 10.20 -4.61
C TYR A 124 -2.00 9.36 -3.36
N THR A 125 -1.10 8.41 -3.17
CA THR A 125 -1.00 7.68 -1.91
C THR A 125 -0.24 8.52 -0.90
N ILE A 126 -0.86 8.79 0.25
CA ILE A 126 -0.21 9.47 1.37
C ILE A 126 0.80 8.49 1.99
N ARG A 127 2.02 8.96 2.17
CA ARG A 127 3.09 8.24 2.88
C ARG A 127 3.65 9.15 3.95
N PRO A 128 3.74 8.70 5.22
CA PRO A 128 4.36 9.53 6.26
C PRO A 128 5.78 9.92 5.87
N ALA A 129 6.09 11.21 5.91
CA ALA A 129 7.40 11.76 5.50
C ALA A 129 8.57 11.26 6.36
N ASP A 130 8.28 10.78 7.56
CA ASP A 130 9.22 10.16 8.49
C ASP A 130 9.25 8.63 8.38
N GLY A 131 8.33 8.02 7.59
CA GLY A 131 8.18 6.59 7.40
C GLY A 131 7.55 5.87 8.59
N ALA A 132 6.90 6.59 9.50
CA ALA A 132 6.24 5.97 10.64
C ALA A 132 5.12 5.02 10.19
N ILE A 133 4.95 3.93 10.93
CA ILE A 133 3.88 2.95 10.74
C ILE A 133 2.87 3.14 11.86
N ASP A 134 1.59 3.19 11.52
CA ASP A 134 0.52 3.16 12.51
C ASP A 134 0.35 1.75 13.08
N MET A 135 1.04 1.49 14.18
CA MET A 135 1.01 0.21 14.88
C MET A 135 -0.34 -0.08 15.54
N ALA A 136 -1.19 0.91 15.76
CA ALA A 136 -2.55 0.68 16.25
C ALA A 136 -3.38 0.03 15.13
N SER A 137 -3.31 0.57 13.93
CA SER A 137 -3.94 -0.02 12.74
C SER A 137 -3.45 -1.44 12.45
N VAL A 138 -2.14 -1.70 12.59
CA VAL A 138 -1.57 -3.04 12.40
C VAL A 138 -2.13 -4.05 13.41
N ARG A 139 -2.24 -3.65 14.68
CA ARG A 139 -2.82 -4.51 15.72
C ARG A 139 -4.30 -4.79 15.50
N GLU A 140 -5.06 -3.79 15.08
CA GLU A 140 -6.47 -3.95 14.74
C GLU A 140 -6.67 -4.94 13.59
N GLN A 141 -5.86 -4.84 12.55
CA GLN A 141 -5.87 -5.79 11.43
C GLN A 141 -5.52 -7.21 11.88
N GLU A 142 -4.50 -7.38 12.72
CA GLU A 142 -4.14 -8.68 13.26
C GLU A 142 -5.29 -9.30 14.05
N GLN A 143 -5.95 -8.53 14.91
CA GLN A 143 -7.13 -8.99 15.67
C GLN A 143 -8.28 -9.38 14.74
N PHE A 144 -8.54 -8.58 13.70
CA PHE A 144 -9.54 -8.89 12.70
C PHE A 144 -9.26 -10.22 12.00
N PHE A 145 -8.06 -10.40 11.46
CA PHE A 145 -7.69 -11.63 10.76
C PHE A 145 -7.66 -12.84 11.69
N ARG A 146 -7.28 -12.66 12.95
CA ARG A 146 -7.36 -13.70 13.98
C ARG A 146 -8.80 -14.15 14.22
N ALA A 147 -9.71 -13.20 14.36
CA ALA A 147 -11.14 -13.49 14.56
C ALA A 147 -11.76 -14.24 13.36
N GLN A 148 -11.24 -14.01 12.16
CA GLN A 148 -11.64 -14.72 10.94
C GLN A 148 -10.96 -16.09 10.77
N GLY A 149 -10.02 -16.47 11.65
CA GLY A 149 -9.23 -17.68 11.49
C GLY A 149 -8.28 -17.66 10.28
N ALA A 150 -7.92 -16.49 9.79
CA ALA A 150 -7.12 -16.30 8.58
C ALA A 150 -5.61 -16.27 8.84
N LEU A 151 -5.18 -16.38 10.11
CA LEU A 151 -3.77 -16.43 10.48
C LEU A 151 -3.27 -17.87 10.56
N ASP A 152 -2.09 -18.12 10.03
CA ASP A 152 -1.45 -19.43 10.02
C ASP A 152 -0.66 -19.75 11.30
N TYR A 153 -0.60 -18.82 12.25
CA TYR A 153 0.05 -19.00 13.55
C TYR A 153 -0.97 -18.99 14.69
N LYS A 154 -0.62 -19.73 15.77
CA LYS A 154 -1.41 -19.81 17.01
C LYS A 154 -0.76 -18.97 18.11
N GLY A 155 -1.56 -18.41 19.00
CA GLY A 155 -1.09 -17.58 20.12
C GLY A 155 -0.93 -16.10 19.74
N ASN A 156 -0.40 -15.29 20.66
CA ASN A 156 -0.22 -13.86 20.47
C ASN A 156 1.13 -13.59 19.79
N ALA A 157 1.12 -13.02 18.59
CA ALA A 157 2.32 -12.50 17.98
C ALA A 157 2.72 -11.19 18.67
N ASN A 158 4.02 -11.05 18.96
CA ASN A 158 4.55 -9.75 19.36
C ASN A 158 4.79 -8.88 18.12
N ILE A 159 3.73 -8.26 17.63
CA ILE A 159 3.76 -7.43 16.41
C ILE A 159 4.75 -6.27 16.56
N ASP A 160 4.88 -5.71 17.75
CA ASP A 160 5.80 -4.60 17.99
C ASP A 160 7.26 -5.01 17.79
N SER A 161 7.62 -6.29 17.96
CA SER A 161 8.99 -6.78 17.79
C SER A 161 9.47 -6.80 16.34
N VAL A 162 8.53 -6.83 15.36
CA VAL A 162 8.88 -6.82 13.93
C VAL A 162 9.11 -5.41 13.38
N TYR A 163 8.71 -4.38 14.14
CA TYR A 163 8.89 -2.99 13.73
C TYR A 163 10.23 -2.44 14.20
N ARG A 164 11.21 -2.37 13.33
CA ARG A 164 12.56 -1.86 13.59
C ARG A 164 12.62 -0.34 13.55
N ARG A 165 12.05 0.30 14.59
CA ARG A 165 12.07 1.76 14.77
C ARG A 165 13.49 2.35 14.83
N ASP A 166 14.43 1.61 15.39
CA ASP A 166 15.84 1.98 15.50
C ASP A 166 16.47 2.20 14.14
N ILE A 167 16.23 1.30 13.17
CA ILE A 167 16.71 1.41 11.78
C ILE A 167 16.05 2.60 11.08
N LEU A 168 14.74 2.79 11.25
CA LEU A 168 14.04 3.92 10.70
C LEU A 168 14.56 5.27 11.22
N GLN A 169 14.80 5.37 12.53
CA GLN A 169 15.40 6.57 13.13
C GLN A 169 16.79 6.83 12.57
N ARG A 170 17.60 5.79 12.38
CA ARG A 170 18.91 5.90 11.74
C ARG A 170 18.80 6.42 10.31
N ALA A 171 17.85 5.93 9.52
CA ALA A 171 17.59 6.41 8.17
C ALA A 171 17.22 7.91 8.15
N ASN A 172 16.37 8.34 9.08
CA ASN A 172 16.00 9.75 9.21
C ASN A 172 17.21 10.65 9.57
N ARG A 173 18.09 10.19 10.49
CA ARG A 173 19.34 10.93 10.80
C ARG A 173 20.26 11.08 9.61
N LEU A 174 20.38 10.04 8.76
CA LEU A 174 21.19 10.09 7.53
C LEU A 174 20.69 11.15 6.53
N LEU A 175 19.41 11.47 6.55
CA LEU A 175 18.86 12.55 5.71
C LEU A 175 19.16 13.93 6.26
N GLN A 176 19.15 14.09 7.59
CA GLN A 176 19.42 15.37 8.23
C GLN A 176 20.90 15.79 8.11
N SER A 177 21.82 14.83 8.11
CA SER A 177 23.26 15.08 8.05
C SER A 177 23.76 15.50 6.63
N LYS A 178 22.93 15.44 5.62
CA LYS A 178 23.24 15.79 4.21
C LYS A 178 22.51 17.03 3.70
N SER A 179 21.76 17.69 4.57
CA SER A 179 21.14 19.01 4.34
C SER A 179 22.04 20.10 4.89
#